data_11abfcf7952326c38b520ab905eceb7b
#
_entry.id   11abfcf7952326c38b520ab905eceb7b
#
_cell.length_a   1.000
_cell.length_b   1.000
_cell.length_c   1.000
_cell.angle_alpha   90.00
_cell.angle_beta   90.00
_cell.angle_gamma   90.00
#
_symmetry.space_group_name_H-M   'P 1'
#
loop_
_entity.id
_entity.type
_entity.pdbx_description
1 polymer ?
#
loop_
_entity_poly.entity_id
_entity_poly.type
_entity_poly.pdbx_seq_one_letter_code
_entity_poly.pdbx_strand_id
1 'polypeptide(L)'
;LKKMAQEAGVVLTGFVKGHKLHSLLTNARCYCLPSSHEGLPIALLEAMSYHLPVVVSNIPANLEVGLSSDCYFHCGDVDALAARLQKVIDEDYHSVQYDMAPYDWDKIAKQVMGVYEGLLK
;
A
#
# COMPACT_ATOMS: atom_id res chain seq x y z
N LEU A 1 10.57 -0.59 20.30
CA LEU A 1 10.15 -1.31 19.10
C LEU A 1 10.77 -2.71 18.99
N LYS A 2 12.11 -2.89 19.04
CA LYS A 2 12.75 -4.22 18.89
C LYS A 2 12.23 -5.25 19.91
N LYS A 3 12.08 -4.87 21.19
CA LYS A 3 11.55 -5.75 22.25
C LYS A 3 10.08 -6.13 21.96
N MET A 4 9.24 -5.14 21.63
CA MET A 4 7.84 -5.39 21.27
C MET A 4 7.68 -6.31 20.05
N ALA A 5 8.49 -6.08 19.01
CA ALA A 5 8.51 -6.93 17.83
C ALA A 5 8.88 -8.38 18.17
N GLN A 6 9.91 -8.57 18.99
CA GLN A 6 10.33 -9.89 19.42
C GLN A 6 9.27 -10.62 20.24
N GLU A 7 8.61 -9.91 21.18
CA GLU A 7 7.52 -10.45 22.00
C GLU A 7 6.29 -10.82 21.18
N ALA A 8 6.01 -10.04 20.09
CA ALA A 8 4.90 -10.27 19.19
C ALA A 8 5.23 -11.22 18.02
N GLY A 9 6.45 -11.75 17.94
CA GLY A 9 6.86 -12.60 16.82
C GLY A 9 7.02 -11.87 15.49
N VAL A 10 7.18 -10.53 15.51
CA VAL A 10 7.35 -9.70 14.32
C VAL A 10 8.84 -9.65 13.92
N VAL A 11 9.09 -9.93 12.64
CA VAL A 11 10.44 -9.87 12.06
C VAL A 11 10.74 -8.46 11.58
N LEU A 12 11.77 -7.83 12.14
CA LEU A 12 12.30 -6.54 11.70
C LEU A 12 13.40 -6.77 10.67
N THR A 13 13.08 -6.65 9.39
CA THR A 13 14.01 -6.93 8.28
C THR A 13 15.06 -5.85 8.07
N GLY A 14 14.87 -4.66 8.61
CA GLY A 14 15.61 -3.47 8.20
C GLY A 14 15.25 -3.05 6.77
N PHE A 15 16.16 -2.32 6.13
CA PHE A 15 15.94 -1.88 4.75
C PHE A 15 16.12 -3.03 3.77
N VAL A 16 15.09 -3.29 2.97
CA VAL A 16 15.05 -4.38 1.98
C VAL A 16 14.76 -3.82 0.59
N LYS A 17 15.49 -4.31 -0.42
CA LYS A 17 15.31 -3.93 -1.83
C LYS A 17 15.59 -5.09 -2.78
N GLY A 18 15.30 -4.88 -4.07
CA GLY A 18 15.61 -5.84 -5.14
C GLY A 18 14.92 -7.19 -4.93
N HIS A 19 15.62 -8.27 -5.21
CA HIS A 19 15.05 -9.62 -5.13
C HIS A 19 14.45 -10.01 -3.78
N LYS A 20 15.02 -9.51 -2.67
CA LYS A 20 14.47 -9.77 -1.34
C LYS A 20 13.11 -9.11 -1.16
N LEU A 21 12.95 -7.86 -1.57
CA LEU A 21 11.67 -7.15 -1.52
C LEU A 21 10.65 -7.82 -2.44
N HIS A 22 11.04 -8.13 -3.68
CA HIS A 22 10.20 -8.88 -4.62
C HIS A 22 9.70 -10.20 -4.02
N SER A 23 10.61 -10.99 -3.42
CA SER A 23 10.26 -12.25 -2.77
C SER A 23 9.27 -12.07 -1.61
N LEU A 24 9.46 -11.03 -0.79
CA LEU A 24 8.54 -10.72 0.31
C LEU A 24 7.15 -10.34 -0.21
N LEU A 25 7.06 -9.43 -1.17
CA LEU A 25 5.78 -8.99 -1.74
C LEU A 25 5.07 -10.13 -2.48
N THR A 26 5.80 -10.94 -3.26
CA THR A 26 5.21 -12.07 -4.00
C THR A 26 4.59 -13.12 -3.07
N ASN A 27 5.17 -13.32 -1.88
CA ASN A 27 4.73 -14.35 -0.94
C ASN A 27 3.94 -13.79 0.26
N ALA A 28 3.70 -12.50 0.31
CA ALA A 28 2.93 -11.89 1.39
C ALA A 28 1.44 -12.27 1.28
N ARG A 29 0.80 -12.45 2.43
CA ARG A 29 -0.66 -12.65 2.51
C ARG A 29 -1.42 -11.34 2.41
N CYS A 30 -0.83 -10.27 2.93
CA CYS A 30 -1.42 -8.95 3.01
C CYS A 30 -0.31 -7.90 3.12
N TYR A 31 -0.58 -6.71 2.61
CA TYR A 31 0.25 -5.53 2.87
C TYR A 31 -0.47 -4.59 3.82
N CYS A 32 0.22 -4.14 4.86
CA CYS A 32 -0.33 -3.23 5.87
C CYS A 32 0.46 -1.92 5.89
N LEU A 33 -0.25 -0.78 5.78
CA LEU A 33 0.32 0.56 5.87
C LEU A 33 -0.42 1.40 6.94
N PRO A 34 -0.03 1.33 8.21
CA PRO A 34 -0.68 2.03 9.31
C PRO A 34 -0.11 3.45 9.50
N SER A 35 0.20 4.15 8.44
CA SER A 35 0.80 5.48 8.48
C SER A 35 -0.16 6.53 9.05
N SER A 36 0.37 7.47 9.81
CA SER A 36 -0.35 8.67 10.24
C SER A 36 -0.17 9.85 9.28
N HIS A 37 0.84 9.78 8.42
CA HIS A 37 1.17 10.80 7.43
C HIS A 37 1.89 10.19 6.24
N GLU A 38 1.47 10.57 5.03
CA GLU A 38 2.09 10.20 3.76
C GLU A 38 1.99 11.37 2.78
N GLY A 39 2.89 11.41 1.81
CA GLY A 39 2.73 12.15 0.57
C GLY A 39 2.00 11.29 -0.45
N LEU A 40 2.69 10.83 -1.50
CA LEU A 40 2.20 9.74 -2.35
C LEU A 40 2.66 8.40 -1.71
N PRO A 41 1.74 7.47 -1.35
CA PRO A 41 2.11 6.22 -0.70
C PRO A 41 2.67 5.20 -1.72
N ILE A 42 3.89 5.44 -2.23
CA ILE A 42 4.51 4.62 -3.29
C ILE A 42 4.58 3.14 -2.89
N ALA A 43 4.89 2.85 -1.63
CA ALA A 43 4.95 1.46 -1.15
C ALA A 43 3.59 0.75 -1.19
N LEU A 44 2.48 1.49 -1.01
CA LEU A 44 1.14 0.97 -1.21
C LEU A 44 0.87 0.66 -2.69
N LEU A 45 1.24 1.58 -3.59
CA LEU A 45 1.09 1.36 -5.04
C LEU A 45 1.93 0.17 -5.50
N GLU A 46 3.12 0.00 -4.95
CA GLU A 46 3.97 -1.16 -5.20
C GLU A 46 3.27 -2.47 -4.76
N ALA A 47 2.74 -2.53 -3.55
CA ALA A 47 1.98 -3.69 -3.06
C ALA A 47 0.76 -4.01 -3.93
N MET A 48 0.03 -2.98 -4.39
CA MET A 48 -1.09 -3.13 -5.31
C MET A 48 -0.66 -3.73 -6.66
N SER A 49 0.52 -3.38 -7.16
CA SER A 49 1.07 -3.95 -8.40
C SER A 49 1.40 -5.44 -8.29
N TYR A 50 1.57 -5.95 -7.07
CA TYR A 50 1.68 -7.38 -6.77
C TYR A 50 0.34 -8.05 -6.49
N HIS A 51 -0.77 -7.32 -6.67
CA HIS A 51 -2.14 -7.81 -6.42
C HIS A 51 -2.39 -8.25 -4.98
N LEU A 52 -1.63 -7.72 -4.03
CA LEU A 52 -1.80 -8.03 -2.61
C LEU A 52 -3.08 -7.43 -2.05
N PRO A 53 -3.81 -8.15 -1.19
CA PRO A 53 -4.77 -7.51 -0.30
C PRO A 53 -4.06 -6.44 0.54
N VAL A 54 -4.66 -5.26 0.66
CA VAL A 54 -4.06 -4.15 1.41
C VAL A 54 -4.96 -3.71 2.55
N VAL A 55 -4.36 -3.35 3.68
CA VAL A 55 -5.03 -2.76 4.85
C VAL A 55 -4.28 -1.49 5.21
N VAL A 56 -4.94 -0.34 5.09
CA VAL A 56 -4.30 0.97 5.22
C VAL A 56 -5.10 1.92 6.11
N SER A 57 -4.41 2.83 6.76
CA SER A 57 -5.07 3.90 7.54
C SER A 57 -5.84 4.86 6.61
N ASN A 58 -6.93 5.43 7.11
CA ASN A 58 -7.81 6.35 6.38
C ASN A 58 -7.30 7.80 6.33
N ILE A 59 -5.99 7.99 6.21
CA ILE A 59 -5.40 9.32 6.01
C ILE A 59 -5.67 9.83 4.59
N PRO A 60 -5.68 11.15 4.35
CA PRO A 60 -6.02 11.73 3.04
C PRO A 60 -5.26 11.10 1.88
N ALA A 61 -3.95 10.97 1.99
CA ALA A 61 -3.11 10.40 0.93
C ALA A 61 -3.50 8.95 0.55
N ASN A 62 -3.87 8.13 1.52
CA ASN A 62 -4.32 6.76 1.26
C ASN A 62 -5.74 6.74 0.66
N LEU A 63 -6.62 7.65 1.10
CA LEU A 63 -7.97 7.77 0.55
C LEU A 63 -7.99 8.21 -0.92
N GLU A 64 -7.04 9.05 -1.33
CA GLU A 64 -6.87 9.47 -2.73
C GLU A 64 -6.57 8.31 -3.68
N VAL A 65 -6.05 7.20 -3.18
CA VAL A 65 -5.82 5.98 -3.98
C VAL A 65 -7.12 5.34 -4.44
N GLY A 66 -8.25 5.58 -3.73
CA GLY A 66 -9.57 5.13 -4.14
C GLY A 66 -9.81 3.63 -3.98
N LEU A 67 -9.26 3.03 -2.91
CA LEU A 67 -9.49 1.62 -2.58
C LEU A 67 -10.92 1.37 -2.10
N SER A 68 -11.33 0.10 -2.10
CA SER A 68 -12.58 -0.32 -1.43
C SER A 68 -12.58 0.07 0.04
N SER A 69 -13.74 0.43 0.59
CA SER A 69 -13.92 0.80 2.00
C SER A 69 -13.39 -0.25 2.98
N ASP A 70 -13.40 -1.51 2.58
CA ASP A 70 -12.89 -2.63 3.37
C ASP A 70 -11.37 -2.63 3.55
N CYS A 71 -10.64 -1.89 2.72
CA CYS A 71 -9.19 -1.74 2.85
C CYS A 71 -8.79 -0.74 3.94
N TYR A 72 -9.71 0.10 4.42
CA TYR A 72 -9.39 1.17 5.34
C TYR A 72 -9.74 0.85 6.79
N PHE A 73 -8.93 1.37 7.70
CA PHE A 73 -9.23 1.46 9.13
C PHE A 73 -8.96 2.88 9.64
N HIS A 74 -9.56 3.26 10.75
CA HIS A 74 -9.34 4.59 11.32
C HIS A 74 -7.92 4.73 11.86
N CYS A 75 -7.21 5.77 11.42
CA CYS A 75 -5.82 6.02 11.83
C CYS A 75 -5.71 6.09 13.36
N GLY A 76 -4.82 5.28 13.92
CA GLY A 76 -4.61 5.16 15.37
C GLY A 76 -5.50 4.14 16.08
N ASP A 77 -6.49 3.56 15.40
CA ASP A 77 -7.36 2.53 15.96
C ASP A 77 -6.75 1.13 15.77
N VAL A 78 -6.10 0.65 16.83
CA VAL A 78 -5.40 -0.64 16.85
C VAL A 78 -6.38 -1.82 16.73
N ASP A 79 -7.56 -1.70 17.36
CA ASP A 79 -8.56 -2.77 17.33
C ASP A 79 -9.20 -2.89 15.95
N ALA A 80 -9.49 -1.76 15.31
CA ALA A 80 -9.97 -1.73 13.93
C ALA A 80 -8.92 -2.30 12.95
N LEU A 81 -7.64 -1.98 13.13
CA LEU A 81 -6.55 -2.57 12.34
C LEU A 81 -6.50 -4.09 12.52
N ALA A 82 -6.52 -4.57 13.77
CA ALA A 82 -6.49 -6.00 14.08
C ALA A 82 -7.68 -6.74 13.44
N ALA A 83 -8.89 -6.18 13.54
CA ALA A 83 -10.09 -6.76 12.93
C ALA A 83 -9.99 -6.82 11.40
N ARG A 84 -9.45 -5.80 10.74
CA ARG A 84 -9.23 -5.79 9.28
C ARG A 84 -8.21 -6.85 8.85
N LEU A 85 -7.09 -6.94 9.55
CA LEU A 85 -6.06 -7.95 9.26
C LEU A 85 -6.62 -9.36 9.47
N GLN A 86 -7.37 -9.61 10.55
CA GLN A 86 -7.99 -10.89 10.81
C GLN A 86 -8.96 -11.28 9.68
N LYS A 87 -9.79 -10.34 9.22
CA LYS A 87 -10.69 -10.55 8.08
C LYS A 87 -9.94 -10.99 6.82
N VAL A 88 -8.83 -10.33 6.47
CA VAL A 88 -8.01 -10.69 5.31
C VAL A 88 -7.37 -12.07 5.45
N ILE A 89 -7.00 -12.45 6.69
CA ILE A 89 -6.41 -13.76 6.97
C ILE A 89 -7.48 -14.88 6.84
N ASP A 90 -8.68 -14.64 7.34
CA ASP A 90 -9.78 -15.61 7.36
C ASP A 90 -10.43 -15.79 5.97
N GLU A 91 -10.52 -14.70 5.21
CA GLU A 91 -10.98 -14.74 3.83
C GLU A 91 -9.85 -15.26 2.94
N ASP A 92 -10.16 -16.24 2.08
CA ASP A 92 -9.18 -16.89 1.21
C ASP A 92 -8.82 -16.02 -0.01
N TYR A 93 -8.48 -14.74 0.25
CA TYR A 93 -8.02 -13.82 -0.79
C TYR A 93 -6.60 -14.17 -1.23
N HIS A 94 -6.47 -14.60 -2.49
CA HIS A 94 -5.17 -14.88 -3.09
C HIS A 94 -4.67 -13.74 -3.96
N SER A 95 -5.56 -12.94 -4.55
CA SER A 95 -5.20 -11.88 -5.46
C SER A 95 -6.32 -10.86 -5.57
N VAL A 96 -5.96 -9.57 -5.57
CA VAL A 96 -6.88 -8.45 -5.74
C VAL A 96 -6.53 -7.69 -7.01
N GLN A 97 -7.53 -7.37 -7.83
CA GLN A 97 -7.32 -6.55 -9.02
C GLN A 97 -7.50 -5.06 -8.67
N TYR A 98 -6.50 -4.28 -9.01
CA TYR A 98 -6.50 -2.82 -8.83
C TYR A 98 -6.41 -2.12 -10.17
N ASP A 99 -7.07 -0.97 -10.32
CA ASP A 99 -6.84 -0.10 -11.47
C ASP A 99 -5.53 0.69 -11.27
N MET A 100 -4.49 0.25 -11.94
CA MET A 100 -3.17 0.90 -11.90
C MET A 100 -2.97 1.94 -13.02
N ALA A 101 -3.95 2.13 -13.91
CA ALA A 101 -3.85 3.06 -15.03
C ALA A 101 -3.56 4.51 -14.63
N PRO A 102 -4.09 5.06 -13.51
CA PRO A 102 -3.74 6.40 -13.04
C PRO A 102 -2.25 6.58 -12.67
N TYR A 103 -1.54 5.48 -12.40
CA TYR A 103 -0.14 5.47 -11.95
C TYR A 103 0.84 5.03 -13.04
N ASP A 104 0.38 4.99 -14.29
CA ASP A 104 1.21 4.73 -15.47
C ASP A 104 2.13 5.92 -15.75
N TRP A 105 3.43 5.74 -15.50
CA TRP A 105 4.44 6.81 -15.65
C TRP A 105 4.54 7.35 -17.07
N ASP A 106 4.31 6.55 -18.11
CA ASP A 106 4.32 7.01 -19.49
C ASP A 106 3.16 7.97 -19.77
N LYS A 107 1.99 7.67 -19.20
CA LYS A 107 0.82 8.56 -19.30
C LYS A 107 1.05 9.85 -18.53
N ILE A 108 1.55 9.76 -17.30
CA ILE A 108 1.88 10.92 -16.47
C ILE A 108 2.90 11.80 -17.17
N ALA A 109 3.97 11.23 -17.72
CA ALA A 109 4.98 11.98 -18.47
C ALA A 109 4.40 12.72 -19.67
N LYS A 110 3.51 12.08 -20.45
CA LYS A 110 2.80 12.72 -21.57
C LYS A 110 1.91 13.88 -21.13
N GLN A 111 1.21 13.73 -20.00
CA GLN A 111 0.39 14.81 -19.44
C GLN A 111 1.23 16.00 -19.02
N VAL A 112 2.36 15.77 -18.34
CA VAL A 112 3.31 16.81 -17.95
C VAL A 112 3.89 17.52 -19.18
N MET A 113 4.29 16.76 -20.20
CA MET A 113 4.77 17.34 -21.47
C MET A 113 3.69 18.20 -22.13
N GLY A 114 2.44 17.77 -22.14
CA GLY A 114 1.33 18.56 -22.70
C GLY A 114 1.14 19.91 -21.99
N VAL A 115 1.38 19.98 -20.67
CA VAL A 115 1.38 21.25 -19.93
C VAL A 115 2.50 22.17 -20.39
N TYR A 116 3.73 21.65 -20.52
CA TYR A 116 4.86 22.44 -21.00
C TYR A 116 4.66 22.96 -22.43
N GLU A 117 4.19 22.10 -23.33
CA GLU A 117 3.88 22.50 -24.70
C GLU A 117 2.79 23.59 -24.78
N GLY A 118 1.79 23.51 -23.90
CA GLY A 118 0.76 24.53 -23.75
C GLY A 118 1.28 25.90 -23.30
N LEU A 119 2.31 25.90 -22.45
CA LEU A 119 2.94 27.13 -21.96
C LEU A 119 3.89 27.79 -23.00
N LEU A 120 4.39 27.04 -23.97
CA LEU A 120 5.28 27.52 -25.00
C LEU A 120 4.55 28.14 -26.21
N LYS A 121 3.25 28.05 -26.24
CA LYS A 121 2.38 28.66 -27.23
C LYS A 121 1.96 30.05 -26.80
#